data_aa79c7568943f3ae2a770b04cb047343
#
_entry.id   aa79c7568943f3ae2a770b04cb047343
#
_cell.length_a   1.000
_cell.length_b   1.000
_cell.length_c   1.000
_cell.angle_alpha   90.00
_cell.angle_beta   90.00
_cell.angle_gamma   90.00
#
_symmetry.space_group_name_H-M   'P 1'
#
loop_
_entity.id
_entity.type
_entity.pdbx_description
1 polymer ?
#
loop_
_entity_poly.entity_id
_entity_poly.type
_entity_poly.pdbx_seq_one_letter_code
_entity_poly.pdbx_strand_id
1 'polypeptide(L)'
;ALGGFVAHHLDVTAQEWDHLCEQLIASIRASHCTFVLVIEETGWGVVPPTRIGGLFRDRLGTLAQALDPVADAAWLVLQGRALDLHALGQVVP
;
A
#
# COMPACT_ATOMS: atom_id res chain seq x y z
N ALA A 1 -7.96 6.37 2.59
CA ALA A 1 -6.50 6.25 2.40
C ALA A 1 -5.96 5.08 3.20
N LEU A 2 -5.04 4.32 2.62
CA LEU A 2 -4.49 3.11 3.26
C LEU A 2 -3.62 3.41 4.46
N GLY A 3 -3.05 4.62 4.56
CA GLY A 3 -2.27 5.02 5.73
C GLY A 3 -3.05 4.90 7.04
N GLY A 4 -4.33 5.23 7.04
CA GLY A 4 -5.18 5.07 8.21
C GLY A 4 -5.37 3.61 8.64
N PHE A 5 -5.53 2.71 7.67
CA PHE A 5 -5.62 1.27 7.93
C PHE A 5 -4.33 0.75 8.57
N VAL A 6 -3.17 1.14 8.05
CA VAL A 6 -1.87 0.74 8.59
C VAL A 6 -1.67 1.32 10.00
N ALA A 7 -1.96 2.60 10.18
CA ALA A 7 -1.80 3.27 11.47
C ALA A 7 -2.66 2.64 12.57
N HIS A 8 -3.87 2.22 12.23
CA HIS A 8 -4.80 1.57 13.17
C HIS A 8 -4.30 0.19 13.64
N HIS A 9 -3.43 -0.46 12.87
CA HIS A 9 -2.97 -1.82 13.14
C HIS A 9 -1.47 -1.90 13.41
N LEU A 10 -0.83 -0.84 13.90
CA LEU A 10 0.60 -0.86 14.20
C LEU A 10 0.97 -1.72 15.41
N ASP A 11 0.04 -1.96 16.31
CA ASP A 11 0.24 -2.73 17.53
C ASP A 11 0.08 -4.25 17.36
N VAL A 12 -0.35 -4.71 16.19
CA VAL A 12 -0.49 -6.13 15.92
C VAL A 12 0.86 -6.76 15.56
N THR A 13 0.99 -8.07 15.76
CA THR A 13 2.19 -8.80 15.36
C THR A 13 2.36 -8.83 13.84
N ALA A 14 3.56 -9.15 13.37
CA ALA A 14 3.81 -9.30 11.94
C ALA A 14 2.92 -10.36 11.30
N GLN A 15 2.70 -11.48 12.00
CA GLN A 15 1.82 -12.55 11.53
C GLN A 15 0.37 -12.10 11.43
N GLU A 16 -0.12 -11.38 12.44
CA GLU A 16 -1.47 -10.82 12.43
C GLU A 16 -1.62 -9.78 11.31
N TRP A 17 -0.59 -8.98 11.07
CA TRP A 17 -0.56 -8.00 9.99
C TRP A 17 -0.68 -8.67 8.63
N ASP A 18 0.10 -9.72 8.38
CA ASP A 18 0.03 -10.47 7.13
C ASP A 18 -1.37 -11.05 6.89
N HIS A 19 -2.00 -11.56 7.95
CA HIS A 19 -3.36 -12.08 7.87
C HIS A 19 -4.39 -10.99 7.55
N LEU A 20 -4.25 -9.81 8.16
CA LEU A 20 -5.12 -8.66 7.86
C LEU A 20 -4.99 -8.21 6.40
N CYS A 21 -3.78 -8.18 5.87
CA CYS A 21 -3.54 -7.84 4.47
C CYS A 21 -4.18 -8.87 3.52
N GLU A 22 -4.04 -10.15 3.82
CA GLU A 22 -4.66 -11.22 3.05
C GLU A 22 -6.18 -11.10 3.05
N GLN A 23 -6.78 -10.80 4.20
CA GLN A 23 -8.23 -10.60 4.31
C GLN A 23 -8.69 -9.39 3.51
N LEU A 24 -7.95 -8.29 3.55
CA LEU A 24 -8.27 -7.09 2.77
C LEU A 24 -8.26 -7.38 1.27
N ILE A 25 -7.23 -8.03 0.79
CA ILE A 25 -7.09 -8.39 -0.63
C ILE A 25 -8.20 -9.36 -1.04
N ALA A 26 -8.50 -10.36 -0.23
CA ALA A 26 -9.57 -11.31 -0.51
C ALA A 26 -10.92 -10.61 -0.58
N SER A 27 -11.19 -9.67 0.30
CA SER A 27 -12.42 -8.87 0.30
C SER A 27 -12.55 -8.02 -0.96
N ILE A 28 -11.46 -7.41 -1.41
CA ILE A 28 -11.44 -6.62 -2.65
C ILE A 28 -11.72 -7.51 -3.85
N ARG A 29 -11.07 -8.68 -3.94
CA ARG A 29 -11.26 -9.63 -5.04
C ARG A 29 -12.68 -10.19 -5.11
N ALA A 30 -13.31 -10.40 -3.96
CA ALA A 30 -14.66 -10.95 -3.89
C ALA A 30 -15.75 -9.91 -4.14
N SER A 31 -15.43 -8.63 -4.08
CA SER A 31 -16.39 -7.55 -4.27
C SER A 31 -16.67 -7.29 -5.75
N HIS A 32 -17.91 -6.92 -6.04
CA HIS A 32 -18.32 -6.45 -7.37
C HIS A 32 -18.22 -4.93 -7.50
N CYS A 33 -17.78 -4.23 -6.46
CA CYS A 33 -17.62 -2.78 -6.46
C CYS A 33 -16.33 -2.36 -7.14
N THR A 34 -16.31 -1.15 -7.65
CA THR A 34 -15.09 -0.49 -8.08
C THR A 34 -14.44 0.14 -6.85
N PHE A 35 -13.14 -0.14 -6.64
CA PHE A 35 -12.36 0.43 -5.56
C PHE A 35 -11.36 1.44 -6.10
N VAL A 36 -11.23 2.56 -5.41
CA VAL A 36 -10.14 3.50 -5.62
C VAL A 36 -9.39 3.60 -4.30
N LEU A 37 -8.15 3.14 -4.30
CA LEU A 37 -7.29 3.14 -3.11
C LEU A 37 -6.24 4.22 -3.24
N VAL A 38 -6.15 5.08 -2.25
CA VAL A 38 -5.16 6.16 -2.21
C VAL A 38 -4.10 5.80 -1.19
N ILE A 39 -2.84 5.83 -1.62
CA ILE A 39 -1.70 5.46 -0.79
C ILE A 39 -0.70 6.61 -0.81
N GLU A 40 -0.31 7.09 0.37
CA GLU A 40 0.77 8.06 0.47
C GLU A 40 2.11 7.35 0.22
N GLU A 41 2.98 7.95 -0.58
CA GLU A 41 4.33 7.43 -0.76
C GLU A 41 5.23 7.85 0.40
N THR A 42 5.67 6.89 1.19
CA THR A 42 6.45 7.14 2.41
C THR A 42 7.92 6.76 2.28
N GLY A 43 8.31 6.20 1.13
CA GLY A 43 9.67 5.73 0.90
C GLY A 43 10.61 6.79 0.32
N TRP A 44 10.16 8.03 0.15
CA TRP A 44 10.92 9.09 -0.51
C TRP A 44 11.64 9.97 0.51
N GLY A 45 12.93 9.86 0.61
CA GLY A 45 13.77 10.80 1.31
C GLY A 45 14.12 10.39 2.73
N VAL A 46 13.57 11.05 3.73
CA VAL A 46 14.02 10.95 5.11
C VAL A 46 13.64 9.62 5.75
N VAL A 47 14.62 8.95 6.34
CA VAL A 47 14.38 7.77 7.17
C VAL A 47 13.65 8.22 8.45
N PRO A 48 12.51 7.59 8.81
CA PRO A 48 11.81 7.96 10.04
C PRO A 48 12.70 7.81 11.27
N PRO A 49 12.69 8.80 12.20
CA PRO A 49 13.56 8.76 13.38
C PRO A 49 13.07 7.79 14.47
N THR A 50 11.87 7.24 14.35
CA THR A 50 11.29 6.34 15.34
C THR A 50 11.09 4.94 14.80
N ARG A 51 11.10 3.94 15.70
CA ARG A 51 10.80 2.56 15.37
C ARG A 51 9.38 2.41 14.81
N ILE A 52 8.41 3.11 15.42
CA ILE A 52 7.01 3.06 14.97
C ILE A 52 6.87 3.68 13.59
N GLY A 53 7.55 4.80 13.32
CA GLY A 53 7.56 5.42 12.00
C GLY A 53 8.13 4.51 10.93
N GLY A 54 9.21 3.79 11.24
CA GLY A 54 9.80 2.78 10.36
C GLY A 54 8.86 1.62 10.09
N LEU A 55 8.17 1.13 11.13
CA LEU A 55 7.18 0.06 11.00
C LEU A 55 6.00 0.49 10.13
N PHE A 56 5.50 1.71 10.32
CA PHE A 56 4.44 2.27 9.50
C PHE A 56 4.84 2.31 8.02
N ARG A 57 6.02 2.86 7.73
CA ARG A 57 6.55 2.94 6.36
C ARG A 57 6.65 1.55 5.73
N ASP A 58 7.22 0.59 6.44
CA ASP A 58 7.45 -0.75 5.92
C ASP A 58 6.14 -1.48 5.66
N ARG A 59 5.18 -1.38 6.58
CA ARG A 59 3.87 -2.01 6.43
C ARG A 59 3.05 -1.39 5.31
N LEU A 60 3.08 -0.07 5.17
CA LEU A 60 2.39 0.63 4.08
C LEU A 60 2.99 0.24 2.73
N GLY A 61 4.31 0.22 2.62
CA GLY A 61 5.00 -0.18 1.40
C GLY A 61 4.72 -1.62 1.00
N THR A 62 4.74 -2.54 1.96
CA THR A 62 4.44 -3.95 1.73
C THR A 62 2.99 -4.16 1.27
N LEU A 63 2.05 -3.45 1.89
CA LEU A 63 0.65 -3.51 1.49
C LEU A 63 0.44 -2.97 0.07
N ALA A 64 1.07 -1.84 -0.26
CA ALA A 64 1.01 -1.28 -1.61
C ALA A 64 1.51 -2.26 -2.66
N GLN A 65 2.64 -2.93 -2.40
CA GLN A 65 3.19 -3.94 -3.30
C GLN A 65 2.29 -5.17 -3.43
N ALA A 66 1.61 -5.56 -2.36
CA ALA A 66 0.68 -6.69 -2.38
C ALA A 66 -0.62 -6.37 -3.16
N LEU A 67 -1.04 -5.11 -3.15
CA LEU A 67 -2.24 -4.65 -3.87
C LEU A 67 -2.00 -4.46 -5.36
N ASP A 68 -0.78 -4.15 -5.77
CA ASP A 68 -0.45 -3.84 -7.16
C ASP A 68 -0.87 -4.93 -8.14
N PRO A 69 -0.59 -6.23 -7.90
CA PRO A 69 -0.99 -7.30 -8.82
C PRO A 69 -2.50 -7.50 -8.95
N VAL A 70 -3.28 -7.06 -7.96
CA VAL A 70 -4.75 -7.21 -7.99
C VAL A 70 -5.44 -5.94 -8.46
N ALA A 71 -4.71 -4.86 -8.67
CA ALA A 71 -5.25 -3.63 -9.21
C ALA A 71 -5.35 -3.70 -10.74
N ASP A 72 -6.43 -3.20 -11.29
CA ASP A 72 -6.58 -3.07 -12.75
C ASP A 72 -5.70 -1.95 -13.30
N ALA A 73 -5.45 -0.92 -12.49
CA ALA A 73 -4.57 0.19 -12.84
C ALA A 73 -3.91 0.74 -11.57
N ALA A 74 -2.71 1.26 -11.71
CA ALA A 74 -1.98 1.92 -10.65
C ALA A 74 -1.35 3.20 -11.20
N TRP A 75 -1.50 4.31 -10.47
CA TRP A 75 -1.09 5.63 -10.91
C TRP A 75 -0.24 6.32 -9.85
N LEU A 76 0.86 6.91 -10.28
CA LEU A 76 1.60 7.87 -9.47
C LEU A 76 1.18 9.28 -9.88
N VAL A 77 0.68 10.06 -8.94
CA VAL A 77 0.16 11.41 -9.20
C VAL A 77 1.11 12.43 -8.58
N LEU A 78 1.65 13.29 -9.43
CA LEU A 78 2.56 14.37 -9.04
C LEU A 78 2.21 15.62 -9.84
N GLN A 79 2.10 16.77 -9.17
CA GLN A 79 1.90 18.07 -9.81
C GLN A 79 0.72 18.07 -10.81
N GLY A 80 -0.37 17.43 -10.45
CA GLY A 80 -1.55 17.34 -11.30
C GLY A 80 -1.42 16.42 -12.50
N ARG A 81 -0.35 15.62 -12.57
CA ARG A 81 -0.13 14.64 -13.64
C ARG A 81 -0.14 13.22 -13.09
N ALA A 82 -0.68 12.29 -13.86
CA ALA A 82 -0.73 10.88 -13.50
C ALA A 82 0.18 10.07 -14.42
N LEU A 83 1.03 9.22 -13.82
CA LEU A 83 1.89 8.27 -14.53
C LEU A 83 1.32 6.87 -14.35
N ASP A 84 1.10 6.16 -15.44
CA ASP A 84 0.63 4.78 -15.43
C ASP A 84 1.78 3.85 -15.06
N LEU A 85 1.76 3.33 -13.84
CA LEU A 85 2.84 2.50 -13.32
C LEU A 85 2.92 1.14 -13.98
N HIS A 86 1.79 0.56 -14.38
CA HIS A 86 1.80 -0.74 -15.05
C HIS A 86 2.34 -0.66 -16.47
N ALA A 87 2.11 0.47 -17.15
CA ALA A 87 2.60 0.68 -18.51
C ALA A 87 4.06 1.12 -18.55
N LEU A 88 4.49 1.95 -17.59
CA LEU A 88 5.80 2.60 -17.60
C LEU A 88 6.84 1.95 -16.69
N GLY A 89 6.38 1.23 -15.68
CA GLY A 89 7.25 0.60 -14.69
C GLY A 89 7.48 -0.87 -14.95
N GLN A 90 8.51 -1.40 -14.30
CA GLN A 90 8.79 -2.83 -14.27
C GLN A 90 8.78 -3.31 -12.83
N VAL A 91 8.28 -4.54 -12.61
CA VAL A 91 8.29 -5.15 -11.29
C VAL A 91 9.74 -5.35 -10.83
N VAL A 92 10.03 -4.91 -9.62
CA VAL A 92 11.34 -5.10 -9.00
C VAL A 92 11.49 -6.58 -8.64
N PRO A 93 12.61 -7.22 -9.02
CA PRO A 93 12.85 -8.63 -8.72
C PRO A 93 13.05 -8.91 -7.23
#